data_a60cfc596164b198676aead754c457ba
#
_entry.id   a60cfc596164b198676aead754c457ba
#
_cell.length_a   1.000
_cell.length_b   1.000
_cell.length_c   1.000
_cell.angle_alpha   90.00
_cell.angle_beta   90.00
_cell.angle_gamma   90.00
#
_symmetry.space_group_name_H-M   'P 1'
#
loop_
_entity.id
_entity.type
_entity.pdbx_description
1 polymer ?
#
loop_
_entity_poly.entity_id
_entity_poly.type
_entity_poly.pdbx_seq_one_letter_code
_entity_poly.pdbx_strand_id
1 'polypeptide(L)'
;MKKTLIIAEAGVNHNGDIAKAKALIDKSAEAGVDYVKFQTFKADNLVTKQAKRAAYQDKNTQNNDSQYEMLKKLELSQTVHQELIDYCVQKGVQFLSTGFDLESLEFLAQLGITIAKIPSGEITNLPYLRKVANLFPEVILSTGMANITEIKDAVKVLTDNGVSKDKITVLHCNTEYPTPMEDVNLKAMLHIQRELGVPVGYSDHTLGIEVPIVAVALGATVIEKHFTLDKTLPGPDHKASLEPDELKAMVIAIRNIEKAIGGSGITKIGRASCRERV
;
A
#
# COMPACT_ATOMS: atom_id res chain seq x y z
N MET A 1 12.70 -4.70 17.54
CA MET A 1 11.49 -4.65 16.69
C MET A 1 11.86 -5.05 15.27
N LYS A 2 11.01 -5.77 14.55
CA LYS A 2 11.24 -6.04 13.12
C LYS A 2 11.08 -4.71 12.36
N LYS A 3 11.93 -4.45 11.37
CA LYS A 3 11.83 -3.26 10.51
C LYS A 3 10.47 -3.22 9.83
N THR A 4 9.75 -2.08 9.91
CA THR A 4 8.49 -1.87 9.22
C THR A 4 8.73 -1.78 7.73
N LEU A 5 7.97 -2.53 6.94
CA LEU A 5 8.00 -2.46 5.48
C LEU A 5 7.23 -1.23 5.03
N ILE A 6 7.86 -0.37 4.24
CA ILE A 6 7.26 0.87 3.72
C ILE A 6 7.04 0.73 2.22
N ILE A 7 5.79 0.87 1.80
CA ILE A 7 5.35 0.80 0.41
C ILE A 7 4.92 2.20 -0.04
N ALA A 8 5.66 2.78 -1.00
CA ALA A 8 5.23 3.97 -1.72
C ALA A 8 4.26 3.54 -2.82
N GLU A 9 2.98 3.86 -2.67
CA GLU A 9 1.94 3.59 -3.65
C GLU A 9 1.98 4.64 -4.76
N ALA A 10 2.75 4.38 -5.80
CA ALA A 10 2.73 5.16 -7.04
C ALA A 10 1.38 5.00 -7.77
N GLY A 11 0.75 3.83 -7.60
CA GLY A 11 -0.58 3.55 -8.13
C GLY A 11 -0.66 3.83 -9.63
N VAL A 12 -1.58 4.72 -10.00
CA VAL A 12 -1.74 5.22 -11.38
C VAL A 12 -1.21 6.64 -11.57
N ASN A 13 -0.47 7.20 -10.61
CA ASN A 13 0.06 8.58 -10.65
C ASN A 13 1.13 8.81 -11.74
N HIS A 14 1.51 7.77 -12.48
CA HIS A 14 2.29 7.89 -13.71
C HIS A 14 1.48 8.42 -14.90
N ASN A 15 0.14 8.47 -14.83
CA ASN A 15 -0.76 8.96 -15.89
C ASN A 15 -0.50 8.32 -17.27
N GLY A 16 -0.11 7.03 -17.32
CA GLY A 16 0.23 6.32 -18.56
C GLY A 16 1.61 6.65 -19.14
N ASP A 17 2.40 7.49 -18.47
CA ASP A 17 3.72 7.95 -18.92
C ASP A 17 4.84 7.17 -18.21
N ILE A 18 5.64 6.41 -19.00
CA ILE A 18 6.75 5.60 -18.49
C ILE A 18 7.85 6.46 -17.86
N ALA A 19 8.11 7.65 -18.38
CA ALA A 19 9.11 8.55 -17.82
C ALA A 19 8.70 9.03 -16.42
N LYS A 20 7.40 9.32 -16.21
CA LYS A 20 6.85 9.62 -14.88
C LYS A 20 6.90 8.41 -13.96
N ALA A 21 6.59 7.20 -14.46
CA ALA A 21 6.70 5.98 -13.66
C ALA A 21 8.14 5.78 -13.16
N LYS A 22 9.14 5.98 -14.01
CA LYS A 22 10.56 5.93 -13.61
C LYS A 22 10.94 7.04 -12.64
N ALA A 23 10.44 8.26 -12.83
CA ALA A 23 10.68 9.35 -11.88
C ALA A 23 10.07 9.07 -10.50
N LEU A 24 8.90 8.41 -10.44
CA LEU A 24 8.31 7.92 -9.18
C LEU A 24 9.21 6.87 -8.51
N ILE A 25 9.80 5.95 -9.27
CA ILE A 25 10.77 4.97 -8.76
C ILE A 25 12.03 5.68 -8.20
N ASP A 26 12.59 6.66 -8.93
CA ASP A 26 13.74 7.43 -8.47
C ASP A 26 13.47 8.09 -7.12
N LYS A 27 12.35 8.79 -7.00
CA LYS A 27 11.99 9.48 -5.75
C LYS A 27 11.66 8.52 -4.61
N SER A 28 11.08 7.36 -4.90
CA SER A 28 10.85 6.29 -3.92
C SER A 28 12.17 5.74 -3.37
N ALA A 29 13.14 5.47 -4.25
CA ALA A 29 14.48 5.01 -3.87
C ALA A 29 15.23 6.07 -3.04
N GLU A 30 15.20 7.35 -3.48
CA GLU A 30 15.80 8.48 -2.75
C GLU A 30 15.19 8.67 -1.35
N ALA A 31 13.90 8.39 -1.19
CA ALA A 31 13.21 8.45 0.11
C ALA A 31 13.59 7.27 1.02
N GLY A 32 14.08 6.15 0.47
CA GLY A 32 14.49 4.97 1.23
C GLY A 32 13.33 4.06 1.61
N VAL A 33 12.28 4.00 0.79
CA VAL A 33 11.18 3.02 0.94
C VAL A 33 11.67 1.60 0.60
N ASP A 34 10.93 0.59 1.02
CA ASP A 34 11.26 -0.79 0.72
C ASP A 34 10.67 -1.23 -0.63
N TYR A 35 9.46 -0.77 -0.96
CA TYR A 35 8.77 -1.06 -2.22
C TYR A 35 8.18 0.21 -2.85
N VAL A 36 8.20 0.26 -4.18
CA VAL A 36 7.30 1.12 -4.96
C VAL A 36 6.22 0.24 -5.59
N LYS A 37 4.95 0.63 -5.40
CA LYS A 37 3.82 -0.17 -5.85
C LYS A 37 3.03 0.54 -6.95
N PHE A 38 2.71 -0.22 -7.98
CA PHE A 38 1.87 0.15 -9.11
C PHE A 38 0.55 -0.63 -9.11
N GLN A 39 -0.25 -0.45 -10.14
CA GLN A 39 -1.49 -1.16 -10.36
C GLN A 39 -1.45 -1.87 -11.71
N THR A 40 -1.88 -3.14 -11.72
CA THR A 40 -1.92 -3.98 -12.91
C THR A 40 -3.36 -4.42 -13.15
N PHE A 41 -3.91 -4.01 -14.27
CA PHE A 41 -5.27 -4.34 -14.66
C PHE A 41 -5.45 -4.25 -16.18
N LYS A 42 -6.51 -4.88 -16.67
CA LYS A 42 -7.07 -4.63 -17.97
C LYS A 42 -8.42 -3.96 -17.80
N ALA A 43 -8.63 -2.78 -18.36
CA ALA A 43 -9.89 -2.04 -18.23
C ALA A 43 -11.09 -2.89 -18.72
N ASP A 44 -10.87 -3.72 -19.74
CA ASP A 44 -11.87 -4.64 -20.28
C ASP A 44 -12.35 -5.69 -19.25
N ASN A 45 -11.49 -6.08 -18.30
CA ASN A 45 -11.80 -7.06 -17.24
C ASN A 45 -12.33 -6.41 -15.96
N LEU A 46 -12.13 -5.08 -15.80
CA LEU A 46 -12.35 -4.40 -14.54
C LEU A 46 -13.71 -3.70 -14.47
N VAL A 47 -14.13 -3.06 -15.56
CA VAL A 47 -15.37 -2.26 -15.59
C VAL A 47 -16.11 -2.42 -16.91
N THR A 48 -17.44 -2.24 -16.87
CA THR A 48 -18.24 -2.11 -18.08
C THR A 48 -17.99 -0.75 -18.75
N LYS A 49 -18.20 -0.66 -20.07
CA LYS A 49 -18.01 0.59 -20.83
C LYS A 49 -18.92 1.73 -20.34
N GLN A 50 -20.03 1.42 -19.66
CA GLN A 50 -20.99 2.37 -19.13
C GLN A 50 -20.75 2.71 -17.65
N ALA A 51 -19.72 2.13 -17.01
CA ALA A 51 -19.42 2.39 -15.60
C ALA A 51 -19.17 3.87 -15.35
N LYS A 52 -19.83 4.40 -14.31
CA LYS A 52 -19.62 5.78 -13.86
C LYS A 52 -18.41 5.86 -12.94
N ARG A 53 -17.68 6.94 -13.02
CA ARG A 53 -16.59 7.24 -12.07
C ARG A 53 -17.14 7.54 -10.67
N ALA A 54 -16.29 7.34 -9.66
CA ALA A 54 -16.60 7.81 -8.31
C ALA A 54 -16.57 9.36 -8.27
N ALA A 55 -17.36 9.96 -7.38
CA ALA A 55 -17.50 11.42 -7.30
C ALA A 55 -16.18 12.17 -7.07
N TYR A 56 -15.23 11.58 -6.32
CA TYR A 56 -13.91 12.19 -6.12
C TYR A 56 -13.04 12.14 -7.39
N GLN A 57 -13.17 11.08 -8.20
CA GLN A 57 -12.46 10.96 -9.48
C GLN A 57 -12.93 12.03 -10.47
N ASP A 58 -14.24 12.31 -10.54
CA ASP A 58 -14.78 13.39 -11.38
C ASP A 58 -14.20 14.76 -11.02
N LYS A 59 -14.06 15.06 -9.72
CA LYS A 59 -13.46 16.30 -9.23
C LYS A 59 -11.96 16.42 -9.53
N ASN A 60 -11.25 15.28 -9.56
CA ASN A 60 -9.79 15.26 -9.65
C ASN A 60 -9.26 15.18 -11.09
N THR A 61 -9.99 14.53 -12.00
CA THR A 61 -9.51 14.27 -13.38
C THR A 61 -9.80 15.40 -14.36
N GLN A 62 -10.71 16.31 -14.06
CA GLN A 62 -11.04 17.50 -14.87
C GLN A 62 -11.38 17.21 -16.34
N ASN A 63 -11.86 16.01 -16.66
CA ASN A 63 -12.26 15.59 -18.00
C ASN A 63 -13.60 14.83 -17.95
N ASN A 64 -14.19 14.56 -19.13
CA ASN A 64 -15.48 13.89 -19.28
C ASN A 64 -15.32 12.41 -19.68
N ASP A 65 -14.13 11.81 -19.51
CA ASP A 65 -13.91 10.40 -19.81
C ASP A 65 -14.83 9.52 -18.95
N SER A 66 -15.33 8.42 -19.51
CA SER A 66 -15.96 7.35 -18.70
C SER A 66 -14.92 6.69 -17.80
N GLN A 67 -15.37 5.91 -16.79
CA GLN A 67 -14.47 5.10 -15.96
C GLN A 67 -13.59 4.19 -16.82
N TYR A 68 -14.17 3.57 -17.84
CA TYR A 68 -13.45 2.70 -18.78
C TYR A 68 -12.35 3.44 -19.55
N GLU A 69 -12.66 4.60 -20.14
CA GLU A 69 -11.69 5.40 -20.89
C GLU A 69 -10.55 5.90 -20.02
N MET A 70 -10.86 6.32 -18.79
CA MET A 70 -9.85 6.72 -17.81
C MET A 70 -8.90 5.55 -17.50
N LEU A 71 -9.44 4.38 -17.14
CA LEU A 71 -8.63 3.20 -16.84
C LEU A 71 -7.80 2.75 -18.05
N LYS A 72 -8.37 2.79 -19.27
CA LYS A 72 -7.66 2.40 -20.48
C LYS A 72 -6.40 3.22 -20.74
N LYS A 73 -6.43 4.51 -20.40
CA LYS A 73 -5.25 5.41 -20.50
C LYS A 73 -4.19 5.12 -19.43
N LEU A 74 -4.57 4.49 -18.33
CA LEU A 74 -3.70 4.21 -17.17
C LEU A 74 -3.13 2.78 -17.18
N GLU A 75 -3.54 1.93 -18.13
CA GLU A 75 -2.99 0.58 -18.26
C GLU A 75 -1.49 0.60 -18.56
N LEU A 76 -0.73 -0.21 -17.87
CA LEU A 76 0.66 -0.51 -18.20
C LEU A 76 0.75 -1.81 -18.98
N SER A 77 1.47 -1.82 -20.10
CA SER A 77 1.68 -3.04 -20.90
C SER A 77 2.61 -4.04 -20.18
N GLN A 78 2.58 -5.29 -20.59
CA GLN A 78 3.46 -6.33 -20.03
C GLN A 78 4.94 -5.99 -20.19
N THR A 79 5.34 -5.43 -21.32
CA THR A 79 6.73 -5.01 -21.57
C THR A 79 7.16 -3.89 -20.64
N VAL A 80 6.24 -2.95 -20.36
CA VAL A 80 6.52 -1.86 -19.41
C VAL A 80 6.71 -2.38 -17.99
N HIS A 81 5.96 -3.39 -17.54
CA HIS A 81 6.17 -3.98 -16.22
C HIS A 81 7.59 -4.52 -16.05
N GLN A 82 8.09 -5.28 -17.04
CA GLN A 82 9.47 -5.79 -16.99
C GLN A 82 10.49 -4.64 -16.94
N GLU A 83 10.30 -3.62 -17.77
CA GLU A 83 11.16 -2.43 -17.78
C GLU A 83 11.18 -1.71 -16.42
N LEU A 84 10.02 -1.57 -15.74
CA LEU A 84 9.94 -0.95 -14.42
C LEU A 84 10.55 -1.83 -13.33
N ILE A 85 10.41 -3.15 -13.40
CA ILE A 85 11.07 -4.10 -12.49
C ILE A 85 12.59 -3.97 -12.61
N ASP A 86 13.12 -4.01 -13.82
CA ASP A 86 14.56 -3.87 -14.07
C ASP A 86 15.08 -2.52 -13.57
N TYR A 87 14.28 -1.46 -13.77
CA TYR A 87 14.61 -0.13 -13.28
C TYR A 87 14.60 -0.05 -11.75
N CYS A 88 13.64 -0.67 -11.08
CA CYS A 88 13.62 -0.77 -9.61
C CYS A 88 14.88 -1.46 -9.07
N VAL A 89 15.32 -2.56 -9.70
CA VAL A 89 16.54 -3.27 -9.34
C VAL A 89 17.77 -2.34 -9.47
N GLN A 90 17.86 -1.57 -10.56
CA GLN A 90 18.95 -0.60 -10.76
C GLN A 90 18.98 0.48 -9.69
N LYS A 91 17.81 0.89 -9.18
CA LYS A 91 17.67 1.94 -8.16
C LYS A 91 17.73 1.41 -6.72
N GLY A 92 17.78 0.10 -6.53
CA GLY A 92 17.86 -0.52 -5.21
C GLY A 92 16.56 -0.46 -4.40
N VAL A 93 15.41 -0.34 -5.05
CA VAL A 93 14.06 -0.44 -4.48
C VAL A 93 13.35 -1.64 -5.08
N GLN A 94 12.42 -2.27 -4.35
CA GLN A 94 11.68 -3.41 -4.87
C GLN A 94 10.41 -2.96 -5.58
N PHE A 95 10.08 -3.65 -6.69
CA PHE A 95 8.82 -3.46 -7.40
C PHE A 95 7.71 -4.29 -6.76
N LEU A 96 6.52 -3.71 -6.65
CA LEU A 96 5.28 -4.40 -6.30
C LEU A 96 4.15 -3.90 -7.19
N SER A 97 3.12 -4.70 -7.39
CA SER A 97 1.92 -4.25 -8.08
C SER A 97 0.67 -4.95 -7.54
N THR A 98 -0.45 -4.23 -7.50
CA THR A 98 -1.75 -4.81 -7.22
C THR A 98 -2.37 -5.32 -8.51
N GLY A 99 -2.64 -6.62 -8.61
CA GLY A 99 -3.44 -7.19 -9.70
C GLY A 99 -4.93 -7.05 -9.39
N PHE A 100 -5.70 -6.43 -10.26
CA PHE A 100 -7.13 -6.20 -10.03
C PHE A 100 -8.03 -7.23 -10.73
N ASP A 101 -7.46 -8.14 -11.51
CA ASP A 101 -8.19 -9.22 -12.18
C ASP A 101 -7.36 -10.51 -12.18
N LEU A 102 -8.00 -11.65 -12.46
CA LEU A 102 -7.36 -12.96 -12.38
C LEU A 102 -6.20 -13.15 -13.36
N GLU A 103 -6.27 -12.54 -14.55
CA GLU A 103 -5.19 -12.58 -15.55
C GLU A 103 -3.99 -11.74 -15.08
N SER A 104 -4.27 -10.58 -14.49
CA SER A 104 -3.25 -9.71 -13.90
C SER A 104 -2.52 -10.39 -12.74
N LEU A 105 -3.21 -11.18 -11.90
CA LEU A 105 -2.57 -11.98 -10.84
C LEU A 105 -1.62 -13.03 -11.42
N GLU A 106 -2.07 -13.78 -12.46
CA GLU A 106 -1.22 -14.77 -13.14
C GLU A 106 0.02 -14.12 -13.74
N PHE A 107 -0.17 -13.00 -14.41
CA PHE A 107 0.89 -12.24 -15.02
C PHE A 107 1.93 -11.77 -13.99
N LEU A 108 1.51 -11.20 -12.86
CA LEU A 108 2.42 -10.78 -11.78
C LEU A 108 3.20 -11.96 -11.19
N ALA A 109 2.55 -13.11 -11.00
CA ALA A 109 3.23 -14.31 -10.55
C ALA A 109 4.29 -14.81 -11.56
N GLN A 110 3.99 -14.75 -12.88
CA GLN A 110 4.94 -15.10 -13.95
C GLN A 110 6.15 -14.16 -13.99
N LEU A 111 6.00 -12.89 -13.59
CA LEU A 111 7.10 -11.93 -13.42
C LEU A 111 7.98 -12.21 -12.18
N GLY A 112 7.65 -13.24 -11.38
CA GLY A 112 8.41 -13.59 -10.17
C GLY A 112 8.05 -12.75 -8.95
N ILE A 113 6.94 -11.99 -8.97
CA ILE A 113 6.43 -11.30 -7.78
C ILE A 113 5.96 -12.34 -6.76
N THR A 114 6.44 -12.24 -5.52
CA THR A 114 6.15 -13.22 -4.46
C THR A 114 5.15 -12.73 -3.42
N ILE A 115 4.84 -11.45 -3.41
CA ILE A 115 3.87 -10.83 -2.50
C ILE A 115 2.65 -10.40 -3.30
N ALA A 116 1.47 -10.91 -2.92
CA ALA A 116 0.21 -10.39 -3.44
C ALA A 116 -0.28 -9.23 -2.59
N LYS A 117 -0.62 -8.11 -3.21
CA LYS A 117 -1.42 -7.05 -2.57
C LYS A 117 -2.87 -7.23 -3.00
N ILE A 118 -3.74 -7.48 -2.02
CA ILE A 118 -5.20 -7.59 -2.21
C ILE A 118 -5.81 -6.23 -1.86
N PRO A 119 -6.45 -5.54 -2.82
CA PRO A 119 -7.13 -4.28 -2.54
C PRO A 119 -8.44 -4.52 -1.77
N SER A 120 -8.93 -3.50 -1.07
CA SER A 120 -10.13 -3.60 -0.23
C SER A 120 -11.37 -4.10 -0.99
N GLY A 121 -11.52 -3.73 -2.26
CA GLY A 121 -12.65 -4.16 -3.09
C GLY A 121 -12.72 -5.66 -3.36
N GLU A 122 -11.60 -6.37 -3.22
CA GLU A 122 -11.52 -7.81 -3.51
C GLU A 122 -11.64 -8.71 -2.26
N ILE A 123 -11.84 -8.11 -1.07
CA ILE A 123 -11.84 -8.87 0.19
C ILE A 123 -12.92 -9.95 0.26
N THR A 124 -14.05 -9.75 -0.40
CA THR A 124 -15.17 -10.71 -0.48
C THR A 124 -15.19 -11.53 -1.76
N ASN A 125 -14.23 -11.32 -2.67
CA ASN A 125 -14.15 -12.02 -3.95
C ASN A 125 -13.49 -13.40 -3.77
N LEU A 126 -14.29 -14.42 -3.47
CA LEU A 126 -13.82 -15.78 -3.19
C LEU A 126 -12.95 -16.40 -4.33
N PRO A 127 -13.32 -16.29 -5.62
CA PRO A 127 -12.45 -16.77 -6.71
C PRO A 127 -11.09 -16.07 -6.73
N TYR A 128 -11.07 -14.75 -6.50
CA TYR A 128 -9.85 -13.95 -6.46
C TYR A 128 -8.95 -14.36 -5.28
N LEU A 129 -9.50 -14.48 -4.07
CA LEU A 129 -8.75 -14.91 -2.88
C LEU A 129 -8.12 -16.29 -3.04
N ARG A 130 -8.86 -17.26 -3.60
CA ARG A 130 -8.34 -18.59 -3.91
C ARG A 130 -7.21 -18.54 -4.93
N LYS A 131 -7.35 -17.71 -5.96
CA LYS A 131 -6.32 -17.54 -6.98
C LYS A 131 -5.04 -16.96 -6.37
N VAL A 132 -5.17 -15.92 -5.53
CA VAL A 132 -4.03 -15.33 -4.79
C VAL A 132 -3.33 -16.40 -3.95
N ALA A 133 -4.07 -17.16 -3.15
CA ALA A 133 -3.49 -18.19 -2.28
C ALA A 133 -2.70 -19.27 -3.06
N ASN A 134 -3.15 -19.60 -4.26
CA ASN A 134 -2.46 -20.58 -5.11
C ASN A 134 -1.21 -20.04 -5.81
N LEU A 135 -1.12 -18.74 -6.03
CA LEU A 135 -0.03 -18.12 -6.80
C LEU A 135 1.05 -17.47 -5.94
N PHE A 136 0.70 -16.98 -4.75
CA PHE A 136 1.59 -16.15 -3.96
C PHE A 136 1.82 -16.71 -2.55
N PRO A 137 3.09 -16.86 -2.13
CA PRO A 137 3.41 -17.37 -0.79
C PRO A 137 3.20 -16.32 0.32
N GLU A 138 3.09 -15.04 0.00
CA GLU A 138 2.93 -13.96 0.96
C GLU A 138 1.84 -12.98 0.50
N VAL A 139 1.02 -12.49 1.45
CA VAL A 139 -0.17 -11.69 1.15
C VAL A 139 -0.23 -10.46 2.05
N ILE A 140 -0.54 -9.31 1.43
CA ILE A 140 -0.91 -8.07 2.11
C ILE A 140 -2.37 -7.77 1.75
N LEU A 141 -3.27 -7.82 2.73
CA LEU A 141 -4.72 -7.68 2.56
C LEU A 141 -5.21 -6.35 3.14
N SER A 142 -5.76 -5.47 2.32
CA SER A 142 -6.45 -4.25 2.77
C SER A 142 -7.90 -4.50 3.13
N THR A 143 -8.44 -3.75 4.11
CA THR A 143 -9.73 -4.03 4.75
C THR A 143 -10.72 -2.85 4.73
N GLY A 144 -10.52 -1.89 3.85
CA GLY A 144 -11.46 -0.77 3.69
C GLY A 144 -12.87 -1.26 3.38
N MET A 145 -13.90 -0.67 4.01
CA MET A 145 -15.32 -1.02 3.94
C MET A 145 -15.70 -2.41 4.52
N ALA A 146 -14.73 -3.22 4.96
CA ALA A 146 -15.01 -4.55 5.49
C ALA A 146 -15.25 -4.52 7.01
N ASN A 147 -16.15 -5.37 7.47
CA ASN A 147 -16.32 -5.67 8.88
C ASN A 147 -15.42 -6.84 9.33
N ILE A 148 -15.31 -7.04 10.64
CA ILE A 148 -14.40 -8.05 11.20
C ILE A 148 -14.72 -9.49 10.75
N THR A 149 -16.00 -9.81 10.46
CA THR A 149 -16.40 -11.13 9.97
C THR A 149 -15.88 -11.36 8.55
N GLU A 150 -16.06 -10.40 7.67
CA GLU A 150 -15.55 -10.47 6.29
C GLU A 150 -14.02 -10.59 6.26
N ILE A 151 -13.32 -9.87 7.16
CA ILE A 151 -11.86 -9.99 7.28
C ILE A 151 -11.46 -11.40 7.75
N LYS A 152 -12.16 -11.97 8.74
CA LYS A 152 -11.95 -13.34 9.22
C LYS A 152 -12.18 -14.37 8.11
N ASP A 153 -13.24 -14.20 7.34
CA ASP A 153 -13.57 -15.10 6.22
C ASP A 153 -12.51 -15.03 5.11
N ALA A 154 -12.05 -13.84 4.75
CA ALA A 154 -10.98 -13.67 3.76
C ALA A 154 -9.67 -14.33 4.23
N VAL A 155 -9.24 -14.08 5.47
CA VAL A 155 -8.04 -14.72 6.04
C VAL A 155 -8.20 -16.25 6.09
N LYS A 156 -9.40 -16.74 6.46
CA LYS A 156 -9.69 -18.17 6.45
C LYS A 156 -9.59 -18.79 5.04
N VAL A 157 -10.11 -18.12 4.01
CA VAL A 157 -9.97 -18.58 2.62
C VAL A 157 -8.50 -18.68 2.23
N LEU A 158 -7.68 -17.67 2.55
CA LEU A 158 -6.25 -17.69 2.25
C LEU A 158 -5.53 -18.84 2.97
N THR A 159 -5.82 -19.04 4.26
CA THR A 159 -5.18 -20.11 5.05
C THR A 159 -5.64 -21.51 4.65
N ASP A 160 -6.92 -21.71 4.36
CA ASP A 160 -7.47 -22.99 3.89
C ASP A 160 -6.89 -23.39 2.51
N ASN A 161 -6.39 -22.42 1.74
CA ASN A 161 -5.74 -22.64 0.43
C ASN A 161 -4.21 -22.57 0.49
N GLY A 162 -3.60 -22.67 1.68
CA GLY A 162 -2.18 -22.93 1.86
C GLY A 162 -1.29 -21.76 2.23
N VAL A 163 -1.80 -20.53 2.33
CA VAL A 163 -1.00 -19.38 2.80
C VAL A 163 -0.84 -19.48 4.33
N SER A 164 0.39 -19.54 4.81
CA SER A 164 0.67 -19.57 6.25
C SER A 164 0.24 -18.24 6.91
N LYS A 165 -0.34 -18.34 8.11
CA LYS A 165 -0.94 -17.20 8.82
C LYS A 165 0.07 -16.08 9.11
N ASP A 166 1.32 -16.42 9.37
CA ASP A 166 2.43 -15.47 9.59
C ASP A 166 2.89 -14.77 8.30
N LYS A 167 2.42 -15.27 7.13
CA LYS A 167 2.64 -14.70 5.80
C LYS A 167 1.48 -13.82 5.31
N ILE A 168 0.45 -13.64 6.13
CA ILE A 168 -0.67 -12.74 5.84
C ILE A 168 -0.55 -11.51 6.72
N THR A 169 -0.33 -10.34 6.11
CA THR A 169 -0.40 -9.05 6.82
C THR A 169 -1.70 -8.35 6.47
N VAL A 170 -2.47 -7.97 7.47
CA VAL A 170 -3.76 -7.30 7.29
C VAL A 170 -3.59 -5.80 7.54
N LEU A 171 -3.92 -4.98 6.54
CA LEU A 171 -3.84 -3.53 6.63
C LEU A 171 -5.21 -2.94 6.97
N HIS A 172 -5.31 -2.25 8.10
CA HIS A 172 -6.42 -1.33 8.32
C HIS A 172 -6.32 -0.15 7.37
N CYS A 173 -7.44 0.28 6.79
CA CYS A 173 -7.51 1.45 5.91
C CYS A 173 -8.95 1.96 5.76
N ASN A 174 -9.08 3.20 5.29
CA ASN A 174 -10.33 3.80 4.84
C ASN A 174 -10.34 3.85 3.30
N THR A 175 -11.54 4.08 2.72
CA THR A 175 -11.72 4.18 1.27
C THR A 175 -12.14 5.58 0.83
N GLU A 176 -11.87 6.58 1.64
CA GLU A 176 -12.04 8.00 1.32
C GLU A 176 -10.68 8.65 1.02
N TYR A 177 -10.60 9.44 -0.05
CA TYR A 177 -9.37 10.01 -0.59
C TYR A 177 -9.48 11.54 -0.76
N PRO A 178 -8.93 12.36 0.16
CA PRO A 178 -8.25 11.99 1.39
C PRO A 178 -9.22 11.58 2.51
N THR A 179 -8.74 10.72 3.43
CA THR A 179 -9.47 10.32 4.63
C THR A 179 -9.46 11.45 5.67
N PRO A 180 -10.62 11.89 6.23
CA PRO A 180 -10.68 12.78 7.37
C PRO A 180 -10.01 12.16 8.61
N MET A 181 -9.34 12.97 9.44
CA MET A 181 -8.62 12.48 10.62
C MET A 181 -9.53 11.78 11.65
N GLU A 182 -10.76 12.25 11.80
CA GLU A 182 -11.78 11.66 12.69
C GLU A 182 -12.21 10.24 12.29
N ASP A 183 -12.06 9.87 11.02
CA ASP A 183 -12.47 8.56 10.48
C ASP A 183 -11.34 7.52 10.45
N VAL A 184 -10.10 7.92 10.78
CA VAL A 184 -8.90 7.06 10.73
C VAL A 184 -8.99 5.83 11.63
N ASN A 185 -9.46 5.99 12.86
CA ASN A 185 -9.65 4.92 13.85
C ASN A 185 -8.48 3.91 13.96
N LEU A 186 -7.25 4.38 14.19
CA LEU A 186 -6.05 3.53 14.26
C LEU A 186 -6.16 2.34 15.24
N LYS A 187 -7.01 2.45 16.27
CA LYS A 187 -7.22 1.36 17.23
C LYS A 187 -7.88 0.13 16.60
N ALA A 188 -8.56 0.28 15.44
CA ALA A 188 -9.11 -0.85 14.70
C ALA A 188 -8.01 -1.81 14.22
N MET A 189 -6.81 -1.31 13.89
CA MET A 189 -5.64 -2.14 13.57
C MET A 189 -5.31 -3.12 14.71
N LEU A 190 -5.31 -2.63 15.97
CA LEU A 190 -5.07 -3.47 17.15
C LEU A 190 -6.20 -4.46 17.41
N HIS A 191 -7.45 -4.10 17.06
CA HIS A 191 -8.59 -5.01 17.16
C HIS A 191 -8.42 -6.17 16.16
N ILE A 192 -8.08 -5.86 14.90
CA ILE A 192 -7.79 -6.87 13.87
C ILE A 192 -6.70 -7.84 14.35
N GLN A 193 -5.61 -7.31 14.90
CA GLN A 193 -4.51 -8.14 15.40
C GLN A 193 -4.95 -9.11 16.49
N ARG A 194 -5.74 -8.65 17.46
CA ARG A 194 -6.25 -9.50 18.55
C ARG A 194 -7.20 -10.59 18.06
N GLU A 195 -8.09 -10.23 17.13
CA GLU A 195 -9.13 -11.15 16.63
C GLU A 195 -8.58 -12.22 15.69
N LEU A 196 -7.54 -11.90 14.90
CA LEU A 196 -7.03 -12.81 13.89
C LEU A 196 -5.66 -13.43 14.26
N GLY A 197 -4.87 -12.77 15.11
CA GLY A 197 -3.53 -13.21 15.45
C GLY A 197 -2.59 -13.23 14.25
N VAL A 198 -2.73 -12.25 13.34
CA VAL A 198 -1.88 -12.03 12.16
C VAL A 198 -1.06 -10.75 12.32
N PRO A 199 0.05 -10.58 11.60
CA PRO A 199 0.68 -9.28 11.43
C PRO A 199 -0.30 -8.24 10.91
N VAL A 200 -0.19 -7.00 11.41
CA VAL A 200 -1.05 -5.89 10.99
C VAL A 200 -0.23 -4.72 10.48
N GLY A 201 -0.85 -3.89 9.68
CA GLY A 201 -0.30 -2.64 9.15
C GLY A 201 -1.40 -1.63 8.85
N TYR A 202 -1.01 -0.56 8.21
CA TYR A 202 -1.91 0.52 7.84
C TYR A 202 -1.69 0.96 6.39
N SER A 203 -2.77 1.04 5.62
CA SER A 203 -2.78 1.69 4.31
C SER A 203 -3.43 3.06 4.46
N ASP A 204 -2.63 4.10 4.29
CA ASP A 204 -2.98 5.46 4.69
C ASP A 204 -3.40 6.33 3.51
N HIS A 205 -4.60 6.90 3.62
CA HIS A 205 -5.17 7.84 2.66
C HIS A 205 -5.41 9.24 3.25
N THR A 206 -4.89 9.52 4.47
CA THR A 206 -4.94 10.86 5.07
C THR A 206 -3.96 11.82 4.39
N LEU A 207 -4.12 13.11 4.62
CA LEU A 207 -3.08 14.10 4.33
C LEU A 207 -1.99 14.04 5.42
N GLY A 208 -0.76 14.45 5.08
CA GLY A 208 0.36 14.50 6.01
C GLY A 208 0.98 13.12 6.31
N ILE A 209 1.81 13.08 7.35
CA ILE A 209 2.66 11.93 7.68
C ILE A 209 2.45 11.42 9.13
N GLU A 210 1.57 12.04 9.89
CA GLU A 210 1.39 11.78 11.32
C GLU A 210 0.79 10.39 11.56
N VAL A 211 -0.22 10.03 10.78
CA VAL A 211 -0.96 8.77 10.93
C VAL A 211 -0.07 7.54 10.72
N PRO A 212 0.72 7.42 9.64
CA PRO A 212 1.61 6.28 9.46
C PRO A 212 2.69 6.18 10.55
N ILE A 213 3.20 7.30 11.06
CA ILE A 213 4.17 7.31 12.17
C ILE A 213 3.55 6.72 13.44
N VAL A 214 2.33 7.14 13.78
CA VAL A 214 1.59 6.61 14.94
C VAL A 214 1.21 5.15 14.74
N ALA A 215 0.82 4.74 13.53
CA ALA A 215 0.53 3.34 13.21
C ALA A 215 1.74 2.43 13.51
N VAL A 216 2.96 2.87 13.15
CA VAL A 216 4.20 2.13 13.48
C VAL A 216 4.42 2.08 14.99
N ALA A 217 4.20 3.17 15.72
CA ALA A 217 4.30 3.20 17.18
C ALA A 217 3.28 2.23 17.82
N LEU A 218 2.14 2.00 17.21
CA LEU A 218 1.12 1.03 17.63
C LEU A 218 1.41 -0.42 17.14
N GLY A 219 2.52 -0.67 16.42
CA GLY A 219 2.93 -1.99 16.03
C GLY A 219 2.64 -2.38 14.58
N ALA A 220 2.34 -1.44 13.70
CA ALA A 220 2.22 -1.70 12.27
C ALA A 220 3.54 -2.28 11.72
N THR A 221 3.44 -3.41 11.01
CA THR A 221 4.58 -4.07 10.34
C THR A 221 4.71 -3.69 8.87
N VAL A 222 3.66 -3.12 8.29
CA VAL A 222 3.59 -2.61 6.92
C VAL A 222 2.90 -1.25 6.95
N ILE A 223 3.46 -0.28 6.26
CA ILE A 223 2.84 1.01 5.93
C ILE A 223 2.76 1.13 4.41
N GLU A 224 1.58 1.45 3.93
CA GLU A 224 1.36 1.82 2.52
C GLU A 224 0.81 3.24 2.46
N LYS A 225 1.36 4.06 1.57
CA LYS A 225 0.95 5.45 1.41
C LYS A 225 1.04 5.88 -0.05
N HIS A 226 0.00 6.51 -0.57
CA HIS A 226 0.01 7.08 -1.92
C HIS A 226 1.11 8.13 -2.08
N PHE A 227 1.75 8.08 -3.25
CA PHE A 227 2.89 8.91 -3.60
C PHE A 227 2.77 9.48 -5.01
N THR A 228 3.14 10.75 -5.17
CA THR A 228 3.12 11.46 -6.46
C THR A 228 4.35 12.34 -6.62
N LEU A 229 4.64 12.74 -7.84
CA LEU A 229 5.65 13.76 -8.12
C LEU A 229 5.15 15.18 -7.80
N ASP A 230 3.84 15.42 -7.98
CA ASP A 230 3.20 16.73 -7.79
C ASP A 230 1.69 16.51 -7.57
N LYS A 231 1.16 17.01 -6.45
CA LYS A 231 -0.26 16.93 -6.07
C LYS A 231 -1.20 17.69 -7.01
N THR A 232 -0.68 18.61 -7.78
CA THR A 232 -1.46 19.46 -8.72
C THR A 232 -1.72 18.77 -10.06
N LEU A 233 -1.05 17.65 -10.33
CA LEU A 233 -1.26 16.90 -11.56
C LEU A 233 -2.70 16.36 -11.65
N PRO A 234 -3.26 16.31 -12.88
CA PRO A 234 -4.58 15.71 -13.10
C PRO A 234 -4.51 14.18 -12.93
N GLY A 235 -5.44 13.61 -12.16
CA GLY A 235 -5.53 12.18 -11.93
C GLY A 235 -6.30 11.87 -10.65
N PRO A 236 -6.73 10.61 -10.45
CA PRO A 236 -7.61 10.26 -9.35
C PRO A 236 -6.96 10.43 -7.97
N ASP A 237 -5.66 10.12 -7.82
CA ASP A 237 -5.05 9.90 -6.51
C ASP A 237 -4.00 10.96 -6.10
N HIS A 238 -3.59 11.86 -7.02
CA HIS A 238 -2.54 12.85 -6.74
C HIS A 238 -2.81 13.69 -5.50
N LYS A 239 -4.06 14.14 -5.29
CA LYS A 239 -4.43 15.03 -4.18
C LYS A 239 -4.31 14.39 -2.79
N ALA A 240 -4.49 13.07 -2.70
CA ALA A 240 -4.35 12.31 -1.44
C ALA A 240 -2.95 11.72 -1.25
N SER A 241 -2.03 11.99 -2.19
CA SER A 241 -0.68 11.43 -2.20
C SER A 241 0.31 12.33 -1.47
N LEU A 242 1.42 11.76 -1.00
CA LEU A 242 2.59 12.51 -0.55
C LEU A 242 3.44 12.96 -1.75
N GLU A 243 4.08 14.10 -1.64
CA GLU A 243 5.16 14.53 -2.55
C GLU A 243 6.53 13.99 -2.07
N PRO A 244 7.60 14.11 -2.89
CA PRO A 244 8.88 13.47 -2.60
C PRO A 244 9.49 13.83 -1.23
N ASP A 245 9.44 15.09 -0.84
CA ASP A 245 10.00 15.55 0.44
C ASP A 245 9.16 15.05 1.62
N GLU A 246 7.84 15.00 1.49
CA GLU A 246 6.94 14.45 2.50
C GLU A 246 7.16 12.95 2.67
N LEU A 247 7.29 12.20 1.57
CA LEU A 247 7.59 10.76 1.61
C LEU A 247 8.91 10.50 2.34
N LYS A 248 9.95 11.25 2.00
CA LYS A 248 11.27 11.14 2.65
C LYS A 248 11.19 11.48 4.14
N ALA A 249 10.46 12.54 4.51
CA ALA A 249 10.24 12.92 5.91
C ALA A 249 9.50 11.80 6.68
N MET A 250 8.46 11.20 6.10
CA MET A 250 7.74 10.06 6.67
C MET A 250 8.67 8.87 6.93
N VAL A 251 9.47 8.48 5.92
CA VAL A 251 10.41 7.36 6.08
C VAL A 251 11.42 7.62 7.19
N ILE A 252 12.03 8.81 7.23
CA ILE A 252 12.97 9.20 8.29
C ILE A 252 12.31 9.13 9.66
N ALA A 253 11.10 9.68 9.81
CA ALA A 253 10.36 9.66 11.07
C ALA A 253 10.04 8.23 11.51
N ILE A 254 9.56 7.37 10.61
CA ILE A 254 9.30 5.95 10.90
C ILE A 254 10.58 5.25 11.37
N ARG A 255 11.72 5.41 10.68
CA ARG A 255 13.00 4.79 11.06
C ARG A 255 13.51 5.29 12.41
N ASN A 256 13.21 6.54 12.78
CA ASN A 256 13.53 7.08 14.10
C ASN A 256 12.61 6.49 15.19
N ILE A 257 11.31 6.36 14.94
CA ILE A 257 10.35 5.73 15.86
C ILE A 257 10.71 4.26 16.11
N GLU A 258 11.07 3.49 15.09
CA GLU A 258 11.55 2.10 15.25
C GLU A 258 12.70 1.98 16.25
N LYS A 259 13.63 2.95 16.25
CA LYS A 259 14.74 3.01 17.21
C LYS A 259 14.29 3.47 18.60
N ALA A 260 13.31 4.37 18.65
CA ALA A 260 12.85 5.02 19.89
C ALA A 260 11.93 4.12 20.73
N ILE A 261 11.15 3.23 20.10
CA ILE A 261 10.20 2.34 20.82
C ILE A 261 10.92 1.45 21.85
N GLY A 262 12.14 0.99 21.57
CA GLY A 262 12.95 0.21 22.51
C GLY A 262 12.36 -1.13 22.88
N GLY A 263 12.79 -1.68 24.02
CA GLY A 263 12.31 -2.94 24.60
C GLY A 263 11.28 -2.71 25.70
N SER A 264 10.70 -3.83 26.23
CA SER A 264 9.63 -3.81 27.23
C SER A 264 10.09 -3.50 28.67
N GLY A 265 11.40 -3.39 28.93
CA GLY A 265 11.96 -3.20 30.28
C GLY A 265 12.53 -1.79 30.49
N ILE A 266 12.42 -1.31 31.74
CA ILE A 266 13.12 -0.09 32.15
C ILE A 266 14.60 -0.41 32.30
N THR A 267 15.45 0.24 31.49
CA THR A 267 16.90 0.14 31.56
C THR A 267 17.49 1.47 32.06
N LYS A 268 18.69 1.41 32.63
CA LYS A 268 19.42 2.64 32.98
C LYS A 268 19.82 3.32 31.66
N ILE A 269 19.16 4.44 31.36
CA ILE A 269 19.45 5.29 30.19
C ILE A 269 20.00 6.63 30.67
N GLY A 270 20.99 7.11 29.97
CA GLY A 270 21.66 8.39 30.26
C GLY A 270 23.17 8.26 30.23
N ARG A 271 23.85 9.38 30.09
CA ARG A 271 25.32 9.45 30.17
C ARG A 271 25.73 9.56 31.65
N ALA A 272 26.88 8.96 32.01
CA ALA A 272 27.43 9.02 33.38
C ALA A 272 27.55 10.46 33.91
N SER A 273 27.87 11.42 33.03
CA SER A 273 27.96 12.86 33.35
C SER A 273 26.64 13.50 33.84
N CYS A 274 25.47 12.86 33.62
CA CYS A 274 24.20 13.35 34.13
C CYS A 274 23.98 12.97 35.59
N ARG A 275 24.70 11.99 36.18
CA ARG A 275 24.61 11.57 37.57
C ARG A 275 25.48 12.37 38.54
N GLU A 276 26.50 13.04 38.01
CA GLU A 276 27.47 13.83 38.83
C GLU A 276 26.96 15.25 39.16
N ARG A 277 25.77 15.62 38.69
CA ARG A 277 25.18 16.96 38.85
C ARG A 277 23.98 17.02 39.81
N VAL A 278 23.75 15.97 40.61
CA VAL A 278 22.67 15.95 41.63
C VAL A 278 23.28 15.80 43.02
#